data_edd554d639f640939592d1a86c20d7ae
#
_entry.id   edd554d639f640939592d1a86c20d7ae
#
_cell.length_a   1.000
_cell.length_b   1.000
_cell.length_c   1.000
_cell.angle_alpha   90.00
_cell.angle_beta   90.00
_cell.angle_gamma   90.00
#
_symmetry.space_group_name_H-M   'P 1'
#
loop_
_entity.id
_entity.type
_entity.pdbx_description
1 polymer ?
#
loop_
_entity_poly.entity_id
_entity_poly.type
_entity_poly.pdbx_seq_one_letter_code
_entity_poly.pdbx_strand_id
1 'polypeptide(L)'
;MGLVRILLPLPRAAARLAPERGGPLLGAALSYCVTPSWAGLRSPSPERRLAWAEEAVAVYRATADADGLGRALALRAHALLLSGRYEEACAAVADAVAVPGAQASPALTAFADDVRAQALAGAGRTEEAVSVARACVEAYRGLSGSERRERALGSLPGALRTYGMLLAVVGRTEESVAVYEECAALLAAMSLRELSHVELVRPRVLAELVGGLRASGRHEDALGVGPEAREALRGPVAWAVPEIVLPLRVRLLVDLARCHSATGAPAEARACAVEAVAEARRPLGASALSSALTCLADVLGELGEADKESGIRRELGDLDPDFTADRSGG
;
A
#
# COMPACT_ATOMS: atom_id res chain seq x y z
N MET A 1 -14.72 10.44 10.12
CA MET A 1 -14.64 11.86 10.59
C MET A 1 -14.99 12.07 12.07
N GLY A 2 -15.68 11.15 12.75
CA GLY A 2 -16.11 11.32 14.16
C GLY A 2 -14.98 11.46 15.18
N LEU A 3 -14.03 10.53 15.21
CA LEU A 3 -12.99 10.49 16.26
C LEU A 3 -12.04 11.69 16.24
N VAL A 4 -11.64 12.16 15.06
CA VAL A 4 -10.75 13.34 14.95
C VAL A 4 -11.41 14.62 15.42
N ARG A 5 -12.73 14.77 15.21
CA ARG A 5 -13.51 15.90 15.79
C ARG A 5 -13.52 15.88 17.30
N ILE A 6 -13.32 14.70 17.91
CA ILE A 6 -13.31 14.50 19.36
C ILE A 6 -11.89 14.60 19.93
N LEU A 7 -10.88 14.09 19.21
CA LEU A 7 -9.51 13.97 19.70
C LEU A 7 -8.70 15.28 19.70
N LEU A 8 -8.93 16.19 18.74
CA LEU A 8 -8.09 17.41 18.60
C LEU A 8 -8.57 18.63 19.39
N PRO A 9 -9.87 18.87 19.65
CA PRO A 9 -10.31 20.09 20.34
C PRO A 9 -9.75 20.25 21.76
N LEU A 10 -9.74 19.17 22.57
CA LEU A 10 -9.24 19.22 23.95
C LEU A 10 -7.74 19.45 24.04
N PRO A 11 -6.86 18.72 23.31
CA PRO A 11 -5.42 19.01 23.25
C PRO A 11 -5.12 20.41 22.75
N ARG A 12 -5.84 20.92 21.73
CA ARG A 12 -5.66 22.30 21.26
C ARG A 12 -6.04 23.34 22.31
N ALA A 13 -7.12 23.13 23.05
CA ALA A 13 -7.49 24.00 24.15
C ALA A 13 -6.44 23.96 25.27
N ALA A 14 -5.97 22.77 25.64
CA ALA A 14 -4.92 22.59 26.64
C ALA A 14 -3.60 23.27 26.23
N ALA A 15 -3.19 23.15 24.97
CA ALA A 15 -1.99 23.79 24.45
C ALA A 15 -2.07 25.33 24.45
N ARG A 16 -3.28 25.89 24.26
CA ARG A 16 -3.50 27.35 24.34
C ARG A 16 -3.44 27.87 25.79
N LEU A 17 -3.98 27.11 26.75
CA LEU A 17 -4.05 27.49 28.14
C LEU A 17 -2.73 27.27 28.91
N ALA A 18 -2.02 26.21 28.57
CA ALA A 18 -0.75 25.82 29.20
C ALA A 18 0.20 25.19 28.16
N PRO A 19 0.90 25.99 27.35
CA PRO A 19 1.71 25.51 26.24
C PRO A 19 2.74 24.45 26.60
N GLU A 20 3.39 24.57 27.75
CA GLU A 20 4.42 23.64 28.24
C GLU A 20 3.86 22.22 28.54
N ARG A 21 2.62 22.15 29.04
CA ARG A 21 1.96 20.88 29.39
C ARG A 21 1.03 20.37 28.28
N GLY A 22 0.33 21.28 27.63
CA GLY A 22 -0.62 20.96 26.55
C GLY A 22 0.02 20.73 25.20
N GLY A 23 1.19 21.34 24.95
CA GLY A 23 1.94 21.19 23.71
C GLY A 23 2.29 19.74 23.39
N PRO A 24 2.96 18.98 24.27
CA PRO A 24 3.27 17.57 24.04
C PRO A 24 2.04 16.71 23.79
N LEU A 25 0.93 16.96 24.51
CA LEU A 25 -0.34 16.25 24.29
C LEU A 25 -0.93 16.55 22.92
N LEU A 26 -0.87 17.80 22.47
CA LEU A 26 -1.32 18.18 21.14
C LEU A 26 -0.45 17.54 20.05
N GLY A 27 0.89 17.61 20.20
CA GLY A 27 1.83 16.97 19.29
C GLY A 27 1.57 15.46 19.16
N ALA A 28 1.38 14.76 20.27
CA ALA A 28 1.06 13.34 20.27
C ALA A 28 -0.29 13.03 19.58
N ALA A 29 -1.33 13.82 19.86
CA ALA A 29 -2.65 13.65 19.23
C ALA A 29 -2.59 13.89 17.72
N LEU A 30 -1.87 14.93 17.27
CA LEU A 30 -1.66 15.22 15.85
C LEU A 30 -0.87 14.10 15.17
N SER A 31 0.23 13.65 15.76
CA SER A 31 1.05 12.54 15.27
C SER A 31 0.21 11.26 15.14
N TYR A 32 -0.62 10.96 16.13
CA TYR A 32 -1.57 9.86 16.06
C TYR A 32 -2.54 9.98 14.89
N CYS A 33 -3.06 11.17 14.61
CA CYS A 33 -3.98 11.42 13.49
C CYS A 33 -3.32 11.26 12.10
N VAL A 34 -1.99 11.40 12.00
CA VAL A 34 -1.23 11.25 10.76
C VAL A 34 -0.78 9.81 10.54
N THR A 35 -0.62 9.03 11.61
CA THR A 35 -0.09 7.66 11.56
C THR A 35 -0.90 6.76 10.61
N PRO A 36 -0.22 5.90 9.79
CA PRO A 36 -0.88 5.07 8.78
C PRO A 36 -1.88 4.02 9.29
N SER A 37 -1.86 3.70 10.57
CA SER A 37 -2.58 2.57 11.20
C SER A 37 -4.06 2.80 11.51
N TRP A 38 -4.73 3.72 10.81
CA TRP A 38 -6.16 3.97 11.00
C TRP A 38 -7.02 2.95 10.26
N ALA A 39 -7.16 1.77 10.82
CA ALA A 39 -8.15 0.80 10.39
C ALA A 39 -9.57 1.29 10.75
N GLY A 40 -10.45 1.29 9.78
CA GLY A 40 -11.90 1.38 9.98
C GLY A 40 -12.54 2.76 10.00
N LEU A 41 -11.81 3.86 9.85
CA LEU A 41 -12.38 5.19 9.65
C LEU A 41 -11.91 5.76 8.30
N ARG A 42 -12.77 6.49 7.61
CA ARG A 42 -12.40 7.18 6.36
C ARG A 42 -11.06 7.89 6.55
N SER A 43 -10.08 7.43 5.84
CA SER A 43 -8.72 7.98 5.87
C SER A 43 -8.78 9.48 5.58
N PRO A 44 -8.14 10.34 6.39
CA PRO A 44 -8.05 11.75 6.06
C PRO A 44 -7.38 11.95 4.71
N SER A 45 -7.76 13.01 3.97
CA SER A 45 -7.07 13.31 2.72
C SER A 45 -5.58 13.57 2.96
N PRO A 46 -4.71 13.34 1.95
CA PRO A 46 -3.28 13.60 2.06
C PRO A 46 -2.95 15.02 2.53
N GLU A 47 -3.69 16.03 2.02
CA GLU A 47 -3.51 17.44 2.38
C GLU A 47 -3.82 17.69 3.87
N ARG A 48 -4.84 17.02 4.39
CA ARG A 48 -5.22 17.14 5.79
C ARG A 48 -4.20 16.47 6.72
N ARG A 49 -3.66 15.32 6.29
CA ARG A 49 -2.56 14.67 7.01
C ARG A 49 -1.32 15.56 7.04
N LEU A 50 -1.00 16.18 5.90
CA LEU A 50 0.12 17.10 5.81
C LEU A 50 -0.05 18.29 6.75
N ALA A 51 -1.22 18.94 6.75
CA ALA A 51 -1.51 20.06 7.65
C ALA A 51 -1.37 19.67 9.14
N TRP A 52 -1.81 18.49 9.54
CA TRP A 52 -1.62 18.00 10.92
C TRP A 52 -0.18 17.66 11.25
N ALA A 53 0.57 17.11 10.29
CA ALA A 53 2.00 16.84 10.47
C ALA A 53 2.79 18.15 10.63
N GLU A 54 2.46 19.18 9.86
CA GLU A 54 3.07 20.51 9.96
C GLU A 54 2.73 21.18 11.30
N GLU A 55 1.47 21.08 11.77
CA GLU A 55 1.07 21.56 13.10
C GLU A 55 1.86 20.81 14.20
N ALA A 56 2.04 19.49 14.09
CA ALA A 56 2.84 18.70 15.03
C ALA A 56 4.30 19.12 15.04
N VAL A 57 4.92 19.34 13.88
CA VAL A 57 6.30 19.85 13.76
C VAL A 57 6.44 21.21 14.46
N ALA A 58 5.49 22.13 14.24
CA ALA A 58 5.52 23.45 14.90
C ALA A 58 5.42 23.33 16.43
N VAL A 59 4.54 22.46 16.92
CA VAL A 59 4.38 22.21 18.36
C VAL A 59 5.66 21.65 18.99
N TYR A 60 6.26 20.61 18.38
CA TYR A 60 7.46 19.99 18.94
C TYR A 60 8.70 20.89 18.85
N ARG A 61 8.79 21.77 17.84
CA ARG A 61 9.80 22.84 17.81
C ARG A 61 9.63 23.84 18.96
N ALA A 62 8.39 24.25 19.24
CA ALA A 62 8.11 25.21 20.31
C ALA A 62 8.36 24.61 21.71
N THR A 63 8.19 23.30 21.90
CA THR A 63 8.43 22.60 23.16
C THR A 63 9.83 22.03 23.31
N ALA A 64 10.71 22.22 22.31
CA ALA A 64 12.07 21.66 22.26
C ALA A 64 12.14 20.13 22.48
N ASP A 65 11.08 19.42 22.11
CA ASP A 65 11.00 17.95 22.17
C ASP A 65 11.62 17.35 20.90
N ALA A 66 12.88 16.95 20.99
CA ALA A 66 13.64 16.42 19.85
C ALA A 66 13.08 15.07 19.34
N ASP A 67 12.66 14.17 20.24
CA ASP A 67 12.12 12.87 19.87
C ASP A 67 10.76 13.03 19.16
N GLY A 68 9.89 13.87 19.68
CA GLY A 68 8.63 14.25 19.06
C GLY A 68 8.83 14.91 17.71
N LEU A 69 9.82 15.81 17.60
CA LEU A 69 10.14 16.51 16.36
C LEU A 69 10.61 15.54 15.26
N GLY A 70 11.54 14.65 15.54
CA GLY A 70 12.01 13.66 14.57
C GLY A 70 10.85 12.80 14.03
N ARG A 71 9.98 12.33 14.93
CA ARG A 71 8.79 11.58 14.59
C ARG A 71 7.79 12.39 13.74
N ALA A 72 7.51 13.62 14.10
CA ALA A 72 6.61 14.49 13.36
C ALA A 72 7.13 14.82 11.95
N LEU A 73 8.44 15.01 11.79
CA LEU A 73 9.07 15.21 10.48
C LEU A 73 8.98 13.96 9.61
N ALA A 74 9.20 12.76 10.16
CA ALA A 74 9.01 11.50 9.42
C ALA A 74 7.55 11.30 8.99
N LEU A 75 6.58 11.64 9.84
CA LEU A 75 5.16 11.62 9.48
C LEU A 75 4.80 12.68 8.43
N ARG A 76 5.44 13.86 8.47
CA ARG A 76 5.32 14.87 7.41
C ARG A 76 5.85 14.34 6.08
N ALA A 77 7.01 13.66 6.09
CA ALA A 77 7.54 13.00 4.90
C ALA A 77 6.58 11.99 4.31
N HIS A 78 5.97 11.15 5.15
CA HIS A 78 4.95 10.19 4.72
C HIS A 78 3.69 10.89 4.15
N ALA A 79 3.23 12.00 4.73
CA ALA A 79 2.11 12.76 4.19
C ALA A 79 2.43 13.40 2.83
N LEU A 80 3.65 13.88 2.63
CA LEU A 80 4.16 14.40 1.35
C LEU A 80 4.22 13.28 0.29
N LEU A 81 4.72 12.09 0.67
CA LEU A 81 4.71 10.90 -0.18
C LEU A 81 3.29 10.58 -0.69
N LEU A 82 2.30 10.55 0.21
CA LEU A 82 0.90 10.29 -0.15
C LEU A 82 0.28 11.39 -1.04
N SER A 83 0.86 12.59 -1.03
CA SER A 83 0.47 13.72 -1.89
C SER A 83 1.21 13.72 -3.24
N GLY A 84 2.05 12.73 -3.53
CA GLY A 84 2.87 12.66 -4.74
C GLY A 84 4.03 13.67 -4.78
N ARG A 85 4.34 14.33 -3.65
CA ARG A 85 5.43 15.35 -3.52
C ARG A 85 6.74 14.64 -3.14
N TYR A 86 7.26 13.84 -4.06
CA TYR A 86 8.32 12.87 -3.78
C TYR A 86 9.65 13.47 -3.36
N GLU A 87 10.11 14.51 -4.06
CA GLU A 87 11.38 15.19 -3.72
C GLU A 87 11.29 15.88 -2.34
N GLU A 88 10.16 16.48 -2.04
CA GLU A 88 9.93 17.09 -0.74
C GLU A 88 9.81 16.04 0.37
N ALA A 89 9.27 14.85 0.07
CA ALA A 89 9.27 13.74 1.01
C ALA A 89 10.69 13.26 1.32
N CYS A 90 11.57 13.15 0.32
CA CYS A 90 12.98 12.81 0.52
C CYS A 90 13.70 13.87 1.38
N ALA A 91 13.46 15.17 1.13
CA ALA A 91 14.03 16.24 1.94
C ALA A 91 13.53 16.20 3.40
N ALA A 92 12.22 15.95 3.60
CA ALA A 92 11.65 15.84 4.94
C ALA A 92 12.17 14.61 5.72
N VAL A 93 12.49 13.50 5.03
CA VAL A 93 13.19 12.36 5.64
C VAL A 93 14.58 12.78 6.13
N ALA A 94 15.35 13.50 5.31
CA ALA A 94 16.67 14.00 5.71
C ALA A 94 16.58 14.90 6.94
N ASP A 95 15.59 15.80 6.97
CA ASP A 95 15.32 16.65 8.15
C ASP A 95 15.00 15.81 9.39
N ALA A 96 14.21 14.74 9.25
CA ALA A 96 13.81 13.87 10.37
C ALA A 96 15.01 13.18 11.01
N VAL A 97 15.91 12.61 10.20
CA VAL A 97 17.09 11.90 10.71
C VAL A 97 18.22 12.83 11.17
N ALA A 98 18.19 14.10 10.76
CA ALA A 98 19.15 15.12 11.20
C ALA A 98 18.83 15.68 12.61
N VAL A 99 17.65 15.43 13.15
CA VAL A 99 17.29 15.86 14.51
C VAL A 99 18.21 15.18 15.52
N PRO A 100 18.87 15.94 16.44
CA PRO A 100 19.70 15.35 17.48
C PRO A 100 18.91 14.31 18.30
N GLY A 101 19.44 13.11 18.42
CA GLY A 101 18.77 11.99 19.11
C GLY A 101 17.86 11.12 18.23
N ALA A 102 17.39 11.59 17.08
CA ALA A 102 16.54 10.81 16.17
C ALA A 102 17.23 9.52 15.69
N GLN A 103 18.56 9.57 15.45
CA GLN A 103 19.37 8.40 15.07
C GLN A 103 19.52 7.38 16.21
N ALA A 104 19.21 7.76 17.46
CA ALA A 104 19.16 6.85 18.58
C ALA A 104 17.87 6.00 18.64
N SER A 105 16.88 6.30 17.76
CA SER A 105 15.68 5.49 17.60
C SER A 105 15.75 4.66 16.31
N PRO A 106 16.15 3.38 16.38
CA PRO A 106 16.25 2.51 15.20
C PRO A 106 14.90 2.35 14.48
N ALA A 107 13.79 2.36 15.22
CA ALA A 107 12.44 2.27 14.66
C ALA A 107 12.07 3.52 13.84
N LEU A 108 12.47 4.71 14.29
CA LEU A 108 12.26 5.95 13.54
C LEU A 108 13.09 5.95 12.25
N THR A 109 14.35 5.56 12.33
CA THR A 109 15.24 5.48 11.18
C THR A 109 14.69 4.49 10.14
N ALA A 110 14.28 3.30 10.57
CA ALA A 110 13.69 2.29 9.68
C ALA A 110 12.41 2.80 9.01
N PHE A 111 11.53 3.49 9.72
CA PHE A 111 10.34 4.10 9.13
C PHE A 111 10.69 5.22 8.14
N ALA A 112 11.65 6.07 8.47
CA ALA A 112 12.12 7.13 7.58
C ALA A 112 12.69 6.55 6.27
N ASP A 113 13.45 5.46 6.36
CA ASP A 113 14.00 4.75 5.20
C ASP A 113 12.89 4.08 4.35
N ASP A 114 11.83 3.51 4.95
CA ASP A 114 10.67 3.00 4.20
C ASP A 114 9.99 4.13 3.39
N VAL A 115 9.76 5.29 4.02
CA VAL A 115 9.20 6.47 3.33
C VAL A 115 10.14 6.95 2.23
N ARG A 116 11.45 6.98 2.50
CA ARG A 116 12.47 7.38 1.52
C ARG A 116 12.49 6.46 0.31
N ALA A 117 12.46 5.14 0.53
CA ALA A 117 12.43 4.16 -0.56
C ALA A 117 11.22 4.38 -1.47
N GLN A 118 10.03 4.56 -0.90
CA GLN A 118 8.82 4.83 -1.67
C GLN A 118 8.88 6.17 -2.41
N ALA A 119 9.43 7.22 -1.79
CA ALA A 119 9.58 8.54 -2.39
C ALA A 119 10.58 8.52 -3.56
N LEU A 120 11.73 7.83 -3.40
CA LEU A 120 12.71 7.63 -4.47
C LEU A 120 12.10 6.91 -5.68
N ALA A 121 11.30 5.87 -5.45
CA ALA A 121 10.60 5.17 -6.51
C ALA A 121 9.61 6.08 -7.25
N GLY A 122 8.82 6.88 -6.51
CA GLY A 122 7.91 7.85 -7.08
C GLY A 122 8.62 8.95 -7.88
N ALA A 123 9.86 9.30 -7.51
CA ALA A 123 10.74 10.22 -8.24
C ALA A 123 11.48 9.55 -9.43
N GLY A 124 11.23 8.27 -9.74
CA GLY A 124 11.87 7.54 -10.82
C GLY A 124 13.27 6.99 -10.50
N ARG A 125 13.75 7.13 -9.25
CA ARG A 125 15.08 6.66 -8.78
C ARG A 125 14.99 5.23 -8.24
N THR A 126 14.51 4.30 -9.08
CA THR A 126 14.03 2.98 -8.64
C THR A 126 15.14 2.09 -8.10
N GLU A 127 16.34 2.06 -8.71
CA GLU A 127 17.47 1.25 -8.22
C GLU A 127 17.96 1.71 -6.84
N GLU A 128 17.99 3.01 -6.61
CA GLU A 128 18.33 3.58 -5.31
C GLU A 128 17.25 3.22 -4.28
N ALA A 129 15.97 3.29 -4.68
CA ALA A 129 14.85 2.87 -3.85
C ALA A 129 14.97 1.41 -3.40
N VAL A 130 15.34 0.48 -4.31
CA VAL A 130 15.57 -0.94 -3.99
C VAL A 130 16.68 -1.09 -2.93
N SER A 131 17.77 -0.35 -3.08
CA SER A 131 18.89 -0.41 -2.14
C SER A 131 18.50 0.07 -0.74
N VAL A 132 17.74 1.19 -0.67
CA VAL A 132 17.23 1.74 0.59
C VAL A 132 16.20 0.80 1.22
N ALA A 133 15.28 0.24 0.44
CA ALA A 133 14.25 -0.69 0.94
C ALA A 133 14.87 -1.97 1.53
N ARG A 134 15.92 -2.50 0.91
CA ARG A 134 16.65 -3.64 1.45
C ARG A 134 17.28 -3.31 2.80
N ALA A 135 17.98 -2.17 2.92
CA ALA A 135 18.56 -1.72 4.17
C ALA A 135 17.49 -1.50 5.26
N CYS A 136 16.34 -0.96 4.89
CA CYS A 136 15.18 -0.79 5.75
C CYS A 136 14.66 -2.13 6.31
N VAL A 137 14.53 -3.16 5.47
CA VAL A 137 14.15 -4.52 5.91
C VAL A 137 15.14 -5.07 6.93
N GLU A 138 16.45 -4.95 6.69
CA GLU A 138 17.47 -5.38 7.63
C GLU A 138 17.40 -4.61 8.96
N ALA A 139 17.16 -3.29 8.90
CA ALA A 139 16.96 -2.49 10.10
C ALA A 139 15.76 -2.97 10.93
N TYR A 140 14.61 -3.23 10.30
CA TYR A 140 13.44 -3.79 11.00
C TYR A 140 13.68 -5.20 11.58
N ARG A 141 14.47 -6.04 10.89
CA ARG A 141 14.86 -7.37 11.41
C ARG A 141 15.70 -7.26 12.67
N GLY A 142 16.59 -6.25 12.73
CA GLY A 142 17.45 -5.99 13.87
C GLY A 142 16.77 -5.41 15.10
N LEU A 143 15.51 -4.91 14.99
CA LEU A 143 14.80 -4.29 16.12
C LEU A 143 14.55 -5.28 17.26
N SER A 144 14.84 -4.87 18.49
CA SER A 144 14.51 -5.59 19.72
C SER A 144 13.00 -5.61 20.00
N GLY A 145 12.56 -6.45 20.95
CA GLY A 145 11.14 -6.57 21.32
C GLY A 145 10.55 -5.29 21.91
N SER A 146 11.36 -4.42 22.54
CA SER A 146 10.91 -3.10 23.05
C SER A 146 10.78 -2.09 21.90
N GLU A 147 11.74 -2.04 21.00
CA GLU A 147 11.73 -1.15 19.83
C GLU A 147 10.61 -1.54 18.85
N ARG A 148 10.32 -2.84 18.70
CA ARG A 148 9.15 -3.31 17.93
C ARG A 148 7.83 -2.84 18.50
N ARG A 149 7.74 -2.45 19.78
CA ARG A 149 6.54 -1.89 20.41
C ARG A 149 6.32 -0.41 20.09
N GLU A 150 7.33 0.31 19.63
CA GLU A 150 7.19 1.64 19.03
C GLU A 150 6.53 1.63 17.63
N ARG A 151 5.70 0.64 17.37
CA ARG A 151 5.04 0.25 16.09
C ARG A 151 4.15 1.30 15.46
N ALA A 152 3.98 2.46 16.09
CA ALA A 152 3.17 3.54 15.53
C ALA A 152 3.68 4.09 14.18
N LEU A 153 4.96 3.84 13.84
CA LEU A 153 5.60 4.42 12.67
C LEU A 153 5.77 3.46 11.49
N GLY A 154 5.78 2.14 11.71
CA GLY A 154 5.96 1.19 10.60
C GLY A 154 6.13 -0.25 11.09
N SER A 155 6.37 -1.19 10.18
CA SER A 155 6.47 -2.60 10.50
C SER A 155 7.33 -3.37 9.49
N LEU A 156 7.96 -4.47 9.94
CA LEU A 156 8.67 -5.37 9.04
C LEU A 156 7.79 -5.88 7.86
N PRO A 157 6.52 -6.30 8.06
CA PRO A 157 5.68 -6.65 6.93
C PRO A 157 5.45 -5.50 5.94
N GLY A 158 5.34 -4.25 6.42
CA GLY A 158 5.23 -3.07 5.57
C GLY A 158 6.49 -2.85 4.72
N ALA A 159 7.66 -2.93 5.34
CA ALA A 159 8.96 -2.80 4.66
C ALA A 159 9.21 -3.93 3.65
N LEU A 160 8.90 -5.19 4.00
CA LEU A 160 8.99 -6.33 3.08
C LEU A 160 8.07 -6.13 1.86
N ARG A 161 6.84 -5.66 2.07
CA ARG A 161 5.94 -5.36 0.96
C ARG A 161 6.51 -4.27 0.03
N THR A 162 7.03 -3.18 0.60
CA THR A 162 7.68 -2.11 -0.18
C THR A 162 8.86 -2.66 -0.97
N TYR A 163 9.71 -3.46 -0.35
CA TYR A 163 10.88 -4.06 -0.99
C TYR A 163 10.49 -5.02 -2.12
N GLY A 164 9.52 -5.92 -1.88
CA GLY A 164 8.99 -6.83 -2.91
C GLY A 164 8.39 -6.08 -4.10
N MET A 165 7.61 -5.03 -3.86
CA MET A 165 7.06 -4.18 -4.91
C MET A 165 8.16 -3.53 -5.76
N LEU A 166 9.20 -2.99 -5.14
CA LEU A 166 10.31 -2.36 -5.85
C LEU A 166 11.11 -3.36 -6.68
N LEU A 167 11.34 -4.57 -6.17
CA LEU A 167 11.97 -5.66 -6.91
C LEU A 167 11.14 -6.03 -8.17
N ALA A 168 9.81 -6.08 -8.06
CA ALA A 168 8.94 -6.33 -9.19
C ALA A 168 9.04 -5.23 -10.26
N VAL A 169 9.10 -3.96 -9.82
CA VAL A 169 9.22 -2.80 -10.74
C VAL A 169 10.52 -2.83 -11.53
N VAL A 170 11.64 -3.28 -10.93
CA VAL A 170 12.92 -3.42 -11.64
C VAL A 170 13.06 -4.76 -12.38
N GLY A 171 12.00 -5.57 -12.46
CA GLY A 171 12.00 -6.85 -13.19
C GLY A 171 12.66 -8.02 -12.46
N ARG A 172 13.01 -7.85 -11.17
CA ARG A 172 13.59 -8.93 -10.32
C ARG A 172 12.47 -9.79 -9.73
N THR A 173 11.69 -10.42 -10.60
CA THR A 173 10.42 -11.08 -10.26
C THR A 173 10.59 -12.21 -9.26
N GLU A 174 11.57 -13.10 -9.43
CA GLU A 174 11.81 -14.23 -8.51
C GLU A 174 12.16 -13.76 -7.10
N GLU A 175 13.00 -12.72 -6.99
CA GLU A 175 13.35 -12.13 -5.70
C GLU A 175 12.14 -11.44 -5.05
N SER A 176 11.32 -10.77 -5.86
CA SER A 176 10.05 -10.18 -5.40
C SER A 176 9.12 -11.24 -4.82
N VAL A 177 8.94 -12.36 -5.52
CA VAL A 177 8.14 -13.50 -5.04
C VAL A 177 8.66 -14.03 -3.72
N ALA A 178 9.97 -14.29 -3.61
CA ALA A 178 10.57 -14.78 -2.36
C ALA A 178 10.33 -13.83 -1.18
N VAL A 179 10.43 -12.52 -1.40
CA VAL A 179 10.14 -11.50 -0.38
C VAL A 179 8.66 -11.48 0.02
N TYR A 180 7.74 -11.66 -0.94
CA TYR A 180 6.31 -11.74 -0.63
C TYR A 180 5.94 -13.04 0.07
N GLU A 181 6.56 -14.18 -0.27
CA GLU A 181 6.41 -15.45 0.44
C GLU A 181 6.87 -15.32 1.90
N GLU A 182 8.04 -14.71 2.16
CA GLU A 182 8.50 -14.39 3.52
C GLU A 182 7.51 -13.50 4.26
N CYS A 183 7.03 -12.45 3.62
CA CYS A 183 6.07 -11.53 4.22
C CYS A 183 4.74 -12.23 4.56
N ALA A 184 4.22 -13.07 3.67
CA ALA A 184 2.99 -13.83 3.88
C ALA A 184 3.15 -14.82 5.05
N ALA A 185 4.27 -15.54 5.13
CA ALA A 185 4.58 -16.44 6.24
C ALA A 185 4.66 -15.70 7.58
N LEU A 186 5.30 -14.53 7.61
CA LEU A 186 5.37 -13.67 8.79
C LEU A 186 3.98 -13.22 9.24
N LEU A 187 3.14 -12.77 8.31
CA LEU A 187 1.77 -12.33 8.59
C LEU A 187 0.87 -13.47 9.08
N ALA A 188 1.07 -14.69 8.56
CA ALA A 188 0.35 -15.87 9.02
C ALA A 188 0.71 -16.28 10.46
N ALA A 189 1.96 -16.02 10.87
CA ALA A 189 2.43 -16.29 12.24
C ALA A 189 2.05 -15.21 13.27
N MET A 190 1.55 -14.05 12.83
CA MET A 190 1.18 -12.94 13.72
C MET A 190 -0.15 -13.21 14.45
N SER A 191 -0.22 -12.80 15.72
CA SER A 191 -1.47 -12.83 16.49
C SER A 191 -2.48 -11.79 15.96
N LEU A 192 -3.78 -12.00 16.24
CA LEU A 192 -4.84 -11.06 15.86
C LEU A 192 -4.58 -9.61 16.34
N ARG A 193 -3.99 -9.47 17.55
CA ARG A 193 -3.62 -8.15 18.10
C ARG A 193 -2.53 -7.47 17.26
N GLU A 194 -1.58 -8.22 16.76
CA GLU A 194 -0.50 -7.72 15.92
C GLU A 194 -1.01 -7.40 14.51
N LEU A 195 -1.90 -8.23 13.97
CA LEU A 195 -2.53 -8.00 12.67
C LEU A 195 -3.36 -6.71 12.61
N SER A 196 -3.94 -6.26 13.74
CA SER A 196 -4.72 -5.02 13.77
C SER A 196 -3.92 -3.77 13.37
N HIS A 197 -2.60 -3.82 13.40
CA HIS A 197 -1.71 -2.74 12.97
C HIS A 197 -1.27 -2.86 11.49
N VAL A 198 -1.50 -4.01 10.87
CA VAL A 198 -1.07 -4.31 9.48
C VAL A 198 -2.22 -4.85 8.63
N GLU A 199 -3.46 -4.54 8.98
CA GLU A 199 -4.68 -5.07 8.34
C GLU A 199 -4.68 -4.92 6.80
N LEU A 200 -4.16 -3.79 6.29
CA LEU A 200 -4.05 -3.54 4.85
C LEU A 200 -2.84 -4.21 4.19
N VAL A 201 -1.86 -4.65 4.97
CA VAL A 201 -0.63 -5.24 4.41
C VAL A 201 -0.93 -6.65 3.89
N ARG A 202 -1.61 -7.50 4.68
CA ARG A 202 -1.90 -8.89 4.31
C ARG A 202 -2.65 -9.02 2.99
N PRO A 203 -3.81 -8.36 2.76
CA PRO A 203 -4.52 -8.48 1.49
C PRO A 203 -3.71 -7.97 0.29
N ARG A 204 -2.89 -6.93 0.48
CA ARG A 204 -2.00 -6.44 -0.57
C ARG A 204 -0.90 -7.44 -0.90
N VAL A 205 -0.20 -7.95 0.12
CA VAL A 205 0.89 -8.92 -0.06
C VAL A 205 0.39 -10.17 -0.77
N LEU A 206 -0.76 -10.73 -0.37
CA LEU A 206 -1.32 -11.92 -1.01
C LEU A 206 -1.70 -11.65 -2.47
N ALA A 207 -2.30 -10.50 -2.78
CA ALA A 207 -2.63 -10.15 -4.16
C ALA A 207 -1.36 -9.92 -5.02
N GLU A 208 -0.34 -9.28 -4.46
CA GLU A 208 0.94 -9.05 -5.15
C GLU A 208 1.73 -10.35 -5.32
N LEU A 209 1.66 -11.27 -4.35
CA LEU A 209 2.24 -12.60 -4.45
C LEU A 209 1.62 -13.41 -5.60
N VAL A 210 0.29 -13.43 -5.72
CA VAL A 210 -0.40 -14.09 -6.84
C VAL A 210 0.06 -13.50 -8.18
N GLY A 211 0.14 -12.17 -8.29
CA GLY A 211 0.64 -11.49 -9.50
C GLY A 211 2.09 -11.84 -9.83
N GLY A 212 2.97 -11.89 -8.82
CA GLY A 212 4.37 -12.27 -8.96
C GLY A 212 4.55 -13.73 -9.39
N LEU A 213 3.85 -14.66 -8.74
CA LEU A 213 3.85 -16.09 -9.08
C LEU A 213 3.36 -16.31 -10.51
N ARG A 214 2.29 -15.62 -10.94
CA ARG A 214 1.83 -15.65 -12.33
C ARG A 214 2.92 -15.14 -13.29
N ALA A 215 3.56 -14.04 -12.96
CA ALA A 215 4.61 -13.44 -13.81
C ALA A 215 5.85 -14.32 -13.93
N SER A 216 6.14 -15.15 -12.90
CA SER A 216 7.20 -16.16 -12.92
C SER A 216 6.78 -17.48 -13.60
N GLY A 217 5.54 -17.60 -14.10
CA GLY A 217 5.03 -18.84 -14.68
C GLY A 217 4.62 -19.91 -13.64
N ARG A 218 4.66 -19.60 -12.34
CA ARG A 218 4.28 -20.50 -11.24
C ARG A 218 2.75 -20.45 -11.02
N HIS A 219 2.00 -20.85 -12.06
CA HIS A 219 0.54 -20.69 -12.10
C HIS A 219 -0.19 -21.53 -11.06
N GLU A 220 0.25 -22.77 -10.81
CA GLU A 220 -0.36 -23.65 -9.81
C GLU A 220 -0.15 -23.08 -8.38
N ASP A 221 1.03 -22.55 -8.08
CA ASP A 221 1.32 -21.92 -6.81
C ASP A 221 0.44 -20.66 -6.62
N ALA A 222 0.27 -19.86 -7.67
CA ALA A 222 -0.61 -18.70 -7.66
C ALA A 222 -2.07 -19.08 -7.36
N LEU A 223 -2.56 -20.17 -7.96
CA LEU A 223 -3.89 -20.72 -7.70
C LEU A 223 -4.01 -21.26 -6.29
N GLY A 224 -2.94 -21.82 -5.71
CA GLY A 224 -2.90 -22.27 -4.31
C GLY A 224 -3.06 -21.11 -3.31
N VAL A 225 -2.48 -19.93 -3.58
CA VAL A 225 -2.62 -18.73 -2.75
C VAL A 225 -3.94 -18.01 -2.98
N GLY A 226 -4.54 -18.18 -4.15
CA GLY A 226 -5.75 -17.47 -4.62
C GLY A 226 -6.92 -17.44 -3.63
N PRO A 227 -7.35 -18.56 -3.04
CA PRO A 227 -8.46 -18.58 -2.08
C PRO A 227 -8.22 -17.71 -0.86
N GLU A 228 -7.02 -17.75 -0.27
CA GLU A 228 -6.65 -16.92 0.87
C GLU A 228 -6.62 -15.43 0.51
N ALA A 229 -6.07 -15.08 -0.66
CA ALA A 229 -6.03 -13.72 -1.17
C ALA A 229 -7.45 -13.16 -1.39
N ARG A 230 -8.36 -13.96 -1.96
CA ARG A 230 -9.77 -13.58 -2.15
C ARG A 230 -10.48 -13.34 -0.83
N GLU A 231 -10.27 -14.18 0.17
CA GLU A 231 -10.86 -14.05 1.49
C GLU A 231 -10.34 -12.79 2.21
N ALA A 232 -9.03 -12.56 2.18
CA ALA A 232 -8.42 -11.37 2.76
C ALA A 232 -8.98 -10.06 2.18
N LEU A 233 -9.33 -10.04 0.89
CA LEU A 233 -9.93 -8.88 0.21
C LEU A 233 -11.46 -8.79 0.37
N ARG A 234 -12.13 -9.78 0.97
CA ARG A 234 -13.57 -9.76 1.28
C ARG A 234 -13.87 -9.37 2.73
N GLY A 235 -12.89 -9.44 3.62
CA GLY A 235 -13.04 -9.21 5.05
C GLY A 235 -13.41 -7.76 5.43
N PRO A 236 -13.37 -7.42 6.73
CA PRO A 236 -13.73 -6.09 7.26
C PRO A 236 -12.99 -4.93 6.60
N VAL A 237 -11.76 -5.18 6.14
CA VAL A 237 -10.93 -4.20 5.41
C VAL A 237 -11.60 -3.70 4.13
N ALA A 238 -12.35 -4.56 3.43
CA ALA A 238 -13.07 -4.18 2.21
C ALA A 238 -14.14 -3.12 2.45
N TRP A 239 -14.72 -3.08 3.65
CA TRP A 239 -15.72 -2.08 4.05
C TRP A 239 -15.08 -0.77 4.52
N ALA A 240 -13.88 -0.87 5.11
CA ALA A 240 -13.18 0.28 5.67
C ALA A 240 -12.55 1.17 4.60
N VAL A 241 -11.97 0.57 3.55
CA VAL A 241 -11.20 1.26 2.50
C VAL A 241 -11.50 0.68 1.11
N PRO A 242 -12.76 0.75 0.66
CA PRO A 242 -13.18 0.15 -0.60
C PRO A 242 -12.43 0.72 -1.80
N GLU A 243 -11.99 1.97 -1.74
CA GLU A 243 -11.19 2.65 -2.77
C GLU A 243 -9.82 2.00 -3.00
N ILE A 244 -9.28 1.31 -2.00
CA ILE A 244 -8.02 0.56 -2.11
C ILE A 244 -8.30 -0.90 -2.46
N VAL A 245 -9.29 -1.51 -1.82
CA VAL A 245 -9.52 -2.95 -1.91
C VAL A 245 -10.14 -3.34 -3.25
N LEU A 246 -11.03 -2.52 -3.81
CA LEU A 246 -11.74 -2.87 -5.04
C LEU A 246 -10.80 -3.00 -6.26
N PRO A 247 -9.88 -2.07 -6.53
CA PRO A 247 -8.89 -2.24 -7.60
C PRO A 247 -7.98 -3.46 -7.39
N LEU A 248 -7.61 -3.77 -6.13
CA LEU A 248 -6.82 -4.95 -5.81
C LEU A 248 -7.58 -6.26 -6.09
N ARG A 249 -8.88 -6.31 -5.78
CA ARG A 249 -9.74 -7.47 -6.09
C ARG A 249 -9.86 -7.69 -7.58
N VAL A 250 -10.06 -6.63 -8.36
CA VAL A 250 -10.12 -6.74 -9.83
C VAL A 250 -8.80 -7.29 -10.36
N ARG A 251 -7.67 -6.74 -9.94
CA ARG A 251 -6.35 -7.23 -10.34
C ARG A 251 -6.13 -8.68 -9.98
N LEU A 252 -6.44 -9.07 -8.73
CA LEU A 252 -6.34 -10.46 -8.27
C LEU A 252 -7.18 -11.41 -9.14
N LEU A 253 -8.42 -11.04 -9.46
CA LEU A 253 -9.31 -11.85 -10.28
C LEU A 253 -8.80 -12.00 -11.72
N VAL A 254 -8.22 -10.94 -12.29
CA VAL A 254 -7.55 -10.97 -13.60
C VAL A 254 -6.33 -11.89 -13.57
N ASP A 255 -5.50 -11.81 -12.53
CA ASP A 255 -4.32 -12.67 -12.39
C ASP A 255 -4.72 -14.15 -12.22
N LEU A 256 -5.75 -14.45 -11.42
CA LEU A 256 -6.28 -15.81 -11.27
C LEU A 256 -6.90 -16.33 -12.57
N ALA A 257 -7.64 -15.51 -13.32
CA ALA A 257 -8.19 -15.90 -14.62
C ALA A 257 -7.07 -16.32 -15.58
N ARG A 258 -6.00 -15.53 -15.67
CA ARG A 258 -4.84 -15.88 -16.50
C ARG A 258 -4.11 -17.12 -16.03
N CYS A 259 -4.03 -17.38 -14.71
CA CYS A 259 -3.46 -18.62 -14.20
C CYS A 259 -4.32 -19.83 -14.56
N HIS A 260 -5.66 -19.73 -14.45
CA HIS A 260 -6.57 -20.79 -14.88
C HIS A 260 -6.50 -21.08 -16.39
N SER A 261 -6.40 -20.02 -17.24
CA SER A 261 -6.14 -20.22 -18.67
C SER A 261 -4.84 -20.99 -18.91
N ALA A 262 -3.76 -20.57 -18.28
CA ALA A 262 -2.43 -21.18 -18.44
C ALA A 262 -2.38 -22.66 -17.95
N THR A 263 -3.22 -23.03 -16.97
CA THR A 263 -3.33 -24.41 -16.45
C THR A 263 -4.39 -25.24 -17.16
N GLY A 264 -5.01 -24.74 -18.23
CA GLY A 264 -6.02 -25.48 -19.01
C GLY A 264 -7.38 -25.59 -18.31
N ALA A 265 -7.75 -24.66 -17.46
CA ALA A 265 -9.03 -24.58 -16.75
C ALA A 265 -9.88 -23.37 -17.26
N PRO A 266 -10.35 -23.39 -18.52
CA PRO A 266 -10.98 -22.23 -19.16
C PRO A 266 -12.34 -21.85 -18.57
N ALA A 267 -13.05 -22.78 -17.95
CA ALA A 267 -14.32 -22.48 -17.28
C ALA A 267 -14.10 -21.63 -16.01
N GLU A 268 -13.09 -21.98 -15.23
CA GLU A 268 -12.65 -21.24 -14.04
C GLU A 268 -12.05 -19.89 -14.42
N ALA A 269 -11.25 -19.85 -15.50
CA ALA A 269 -10.72 -18.62 -16.07
C ALA A 269 -11.85 -17.64 -16.41
N ARG A 270 -12.87 -18.12 -17.13
CA ARG A 270 -14.06 -17.33 -17.46
C ARG A 270 -14.80 -16.83 -16.23
N ALA A 271 -15.01 -17.69 -15.22
CA ALA A 271 -15.69 -17.30 -14.00
C ALA A 271 -14.97 -16.16 -13.29
N CYS A 272 -13.64 -16.25 -13.16
CA CYS A 272 -12.81 -15.18 -12.59
C CYS A 272 -12.85 -13.89 -13.44
N ALA A 273 -12.74 -13.97 -14.75
CA ALA A 273 -12.77 -12.82 -15.65
C ALA A 273 -14.14 -12.09 -15.63
N VAL A 274 -15.24 -12.82 -15.61
CA VAL A 274 -16.59 -12.24 -15.48
C VAL A 274 -16.76 -11.55 -14.12
N GLU A 275 -16.31 -12.17 -13.02
CA GLU A 275 -16.31 -11.55 -11.70
C GLU A 275 -15.47 -10.26 -11.68
N ALA A 276 -14.28 -10.28 -12.32
CA ALA A 276 -13.41 -9.10 -12.44
C ALA A 276 -14.12 -7.93 -13.14
N VAL A 277 -14.78 -8.19 -14.26
CA VAL A 277 -15.55 -7.15 -14.98
C VAL A 277 -16.72 -6.64 -14.14
N ALA A 278 -17.44 -7.51 -13.45
CA ALA A 278 -18.55 -7.11 -12.58
C ALA A 278 -18.08 -6.18 -11.44
N GLU A 279 -16.95 -6.49 -10.82
CA GLU A 279 -16.35 -5.64 -9.79
C GLU A 279 -15.79 -4.33 -10.38
N ALA A 280 -15.17 -4.38 -11.55
CA ALA A 280 -14.59 -3.21 -12.22
C ALA A 280 -15.65 -2.19 -12.69
N ARG A 281 -16.87 -2.64 -12.99
CA ARG A 281 -18.00 -1.75 -13.34
C ARG A 281 -18.57 -0.97 -12.16
N ARG A 282 -18.15 -1.27 -10.93
CA ARG A 282 -18.49 -0.46 -9.76
C ARG A 282 -17.73 0.88 -9.80
N PRO A 283 -18.28 1.97 -9.25
CA PRO A 283 -17.69 3.31 -9.38
C PRO A 283 -16.21 3.42 -8.98
N LEU A 284 -15.77 2.64 -7.96
CA LEU A 284 -14.39 2.63 -7.47
C LEU A 284 -13.48 1.65 -8.23
N GLY A 285 -14.04 0.85 -9.13
CA GLY A 285 -13.30 -0.13 -9.93
C GLY A 285 -12.94 0.34 -11.34
N ALA A 286 -13.44 1.47 -11.77
CA ALA A 286 -13.36 1.94 -13.17
C ALA A 286 -11.94 2.00 -13.73
N SER A 287 -10.94 2.33 -12.89
CA SER A 287 -9.53 2.36 -13.31
C SER A 287 -8.96 1.00 -13.72
N ALA A 288 -9.61 -0.11 -13.37
CA ALA A 288 -9.20 -1.46 -13.71
C ALA A 288 -10.11 -2.12 -14.77
N LEU A 289 -11.13 -1.39 -15.25
CA LEU A 289 -12.14 -1.94 -16.16
C LEU A 289 -11.53 -2.40 -17.50
N SER A 290 -10.65 -1.59 -18.09
CA SER A 290 -9.98 -1.95 -19.33
C SER A 290 -9.19 -3.26 -19.21
N SER A 291 -8.42 -3.43 -18.15
CA SER A 291 -7.68 -4.68 -17.88
C SER A 291 -8.60 -5.89 -17.69
N ALA A 292 -9.73 -5.71 -17.00
CA ALA A 292 -10.70 -6.78 -16.77
C ALA A 292 -11.41 -7.20 -18.07
N LEU A 293 -11.81 -6.23 -18.91
CA LEU A 293 -12.43 -6.49 -20.22
C LEU A 293 -11.45 -7.17 -21.18
N THR A 294 -10.20 -6.71 -21.20
CA THR A 294 -9.15 -7.36 -22.01
C THR A 294 -9.00 -8.84 -21.61
N CYS A 295 -8.88 -9.11 -20.32
CA CYS A 295 -8.77 -10.48 -19.81
C CYS A 295 -10.00 -11.33 -20.19
N LEU A 296 -11.22 -10.78 -20.06
CA LEU A 296 -12.43 -11.50 -20.44
C LEU A 296 -12.49 -11.78 -21.96
N ALA A 297 -12.10 -10.81 -22.78
CA ALA A 297 -12.05 -11.00 -24.24
C ALA A 297 -11.07 -12.11 -24.63
N ASP A 298 -9.87 -12.13 -24.03
CA ASP A 298 -8.84 -13.13 -24.32
C ASP A 298 -9.35 -14.54 -23.92
N VAL A 299 -9.96 -14.69 -22.73
CA VAL A 299 -10.54 -15.96 -22.28
C VAL A 299 -11.71 -16.42 -23.17
N LEU A 300 -12.56 -15.51 -23.63
CA LEU A 300 -13.65 -15.84 -24.55
C LEU A 300 -13.11 -16.29 -25.93
N GLY A 301 -12.02 -15.70 -26.40
CA GLY A 301 -11.31 -16.13 -27.61
C GLY A 301 -10.75 -17.55 -27.47
N GLU A 302 -10.11 -17.88 -26.34
CA GLU A 302 -9.64 -19.24 -26.04
C GLU A 302 -10.76 -20.27 -26.01
N LEU A 303 -11.97 -19.87 -25.58
CA LEU A 303 -13.18 -20.71 -25.56
C LEU A 303 -13.88 -20.80 -26.93
N GLY A 304 -13.46 -20.05 -27.94
CA GLY A 304 -14.10 -19.99 -29.26
C GLY A 304 -15.45 -19.26 -29.25
N GLU A 305 -15.76 -18.45 -28.24
CA GLU A 305 -16.99 -17.68 -28.12
C GLU A 305 -16.91 -16.34 -28.85
N ALA A 306 -16.65 -16.37 -30.18
CA ALA A 306 -16.30 -15.22 -31.02
C ALA A 306 -17.31 -14.06 -30.97
N ASP A 307 -18.61 -14.34 -30.90
CA ASP A 307 -19.64 -13.30 -30.82
C ASP A 307 -19.54 -12.48 -29.52
N LYS A 308 -19.31 -13.18 -28.39
CA LYS A 308 -19.16 -12.55 -27.09
C LYS A 308 -17.83 -11.80 -26.98
N GLU A 309 -16.75 -12.40 -27.47
CA GLU A 309 -15.45 -11.74 -27.55
C GLU A 309 -15.56 -10.42 -28.32
N SER A 310 -16.18 -10.44 -29.50
CA SER A 310 -16.36 -9.25 -30.34
C SER A 310 -17.19 -8.18 -29.63
N GLY A 311 -18.19 -8.56 -28.83
CA GLY A 311 -18.98 -7.66 -27.99
C GLY A 311 -18.13 -6.96 -26.92
N ILE A 312 -17.30 -7.72 -26.21
CA ILE A 312 -16.39 -7.20 -25.16
C ILE A 312 -15.30 -6.30 -25.77
N ARG A 313 -14.72 -6.70 -26.93
CA ARG A 313 -13.72 -5.87 -27.63
C ARG A 313 -14.29 -4.54 -28.12
N ARG A 314 -15.58 -4.51 -28.50
CA ARG A 314 -16.26 -3.25 -28.87
C ARG A 314 -16.43 -2.34 -27.64
N GLU A 315 -16.91 -2.89 -26.52
CA GLU A 315 -17.01 -2.14 -25.24
C GLU A 315 -15.63 -1.56 -24.84
N LEU A 316 -14.56 -2.33 -25.01
CA LEU A 316 -13.19 -1.89 -24.74
C LEU A 316 -12.77 -0.72 -25.65
N GLY A 317 -13.11 -0.78 -26.93
CA GLY A 317 -12.84 0.31 -27.89
C GLY A 317 -13.62 1.59 -27.60
N ASP A 318 -14.83 1.48 -27.04
CA ASP A 318 -15.63 2.63 -26.62
C ASP A 318 -15.04 3.33 -25.38
N LEU A 319 -14.32 2.59 -24.52
CA LEU A 319 -13.66 3.13 -23.33
C LEU A 319 -12.32 3.82 -23.63
N ASP A 320 -11.59 3.32 -24.62
CA ASP A 320 -10.29 3.84 -25.03
C ASP A 320 -10.19 3.84 -26.56
N PRO A 321 -10.52 4.97 -27.23
CA PRO A 321 -10.48 5.08 -28.68
C PRO A 321 -9.10 4.80 -29.30
N ASP A 322 -8.01 5.04 -28.57
CA ASP A 322 -6.64 4.80 -29.04
C ASP A 322 -6.26 3.32 -28.99
N PHE A 323 -6.94 2.51 -28.20
CA PHE A 323 -6.71 1.06 -28.08
C PHE A 323 -6.99 0.30 -29.39
N THR A 324 -7.89 0.79 -30.23
CA THR A 324 -8.28 0.14 -31.51
C THR A 324 -7.32 0.45 -32.66
N ALA A 325 -6.56 1.55 -32.58
CA ALA A 325 -5.67 2.01 -33.66
C ALA A 325 -4.41 1.15 -33.79
N ASP A 326 -3.91 0.57 -32.71
CA ASP A 326 -2.62 -0.15 -32.69
C ASP A 326 -2.68 -1.59 -33.26
N ARG A 327 -3.87 -2.17 -33.45
CA ARG A 327 -4.05 -3.54 -33.99
C ARG A 327 -4.52 -3.62 -35.43
N SER A 328 -4.83 -2.48 -36.09
CA SER A 328 -5.22 -2.43 -37.48
C SER A 328 -4.05 -2.19 -38.44
N GLY A 329 -2.82 -2.15 -37.96
CA GLY A 329 -1.59 -1.88 -38.72
C GLY A 329 -0.61 -3.06 -38.82
N GLY A 330 -1.04 -4.31 -38.62
CA GLY A 330 -0.18 -5.50 -38.72
C GLY A 330 -0.67 -6.50 -39.73
#